data_196bf33293535f99df048ce37ce7bc64
#
_entry.id   196bf33293535f99df048ce37ce7bc64
#
_cell.length_a   1.000
_cell.length_b   1.000
_cell.length_c   1.000
_cell.angle_alpha   90.00
_cell.angle_beta   90.00
_cell.angle_gamma   90.00
#
_symmetry.space_group_name_H-M   'P 1'
#
loop_
_entity.id
_entity.type
_entity.pdbx_description
1 polymer ?
#
loop_
_entity_poly.entity_id
_entity_poly.type
_entity_poly.pdbx_seq_one_letter_code
_entity_poly.pdbx_strand_id
1 'polypeptide(L)'
;MSAENDPGFDPEVLMAAARAATGLDDFGPEGFREPLEMLCRTYAENPLSPDGRVRSERRVMQLLTTRLRVQEALRVHPEVRERALEKPMVLTGLPRSGTSALFNLLAADPAGRPLRLWEAQFPDPLAGLEPGQEDPRRAAVDAWIERGRERNPEFAAIHFTSADNPEECVLLQANTLHGVHLGIEVMLEPYASWYRDQDLGPMYAEYADMLRLLDWQRPGVRWLL
;
A
#
# COMPACT_ATOMS: atom_id res chain seq x y z
N MET A 1 21.66 21.19 16.12
CA MET A 1 21.64 21.40 14.67
C MET A 1 20.22 21.23 14.25
N SER A 2 19.54 22.31 13.85
CA SER A 2 18.17 22.30 13.35
C SER A 2 18.12 21.39 12.11
N ALA A 3 17.13 20.49 12.04
CA ALA A 3 16.81 19.74 10.85
C ALA A 3 16.35 20.75 9.77
N GLU A 4 17.31 21.34 9.06
CA GLU A 4 17.04 22.05 7.83
C GLU A 4 16.53 21.00 6.83
N ASN A 5 15.39 21.28 6.22
CA ASN A 5 14.69 20.47 5.23
C ASN A 5 15.68 19.69 4.36
N ASP A 6 15.72 18.41 4.56
CA ASP A 6 16.41 17.51 3.66
C ASP A 6 15.64 17.47 2.33
N PRO A 7 16.17 18.03 1.23
CA PRO A 7 15.41 18.18 -0.01
C PRO A 7 14.89 16.85 -0.60
N GLY A 8 15.41 15.73 -0.14
CA GLY A 8 14.94 14.41 -0.56
C GLY A 8 13.64 13.96 0.06
N PHE A 9 13.24 14.56 1.21
CA PHE A 9 11.99 14.25 1.90
C PHE A 9 11.11 15.48 2.12
N ASP A 10 11.18 16.46 1.23
CA ASP A 10 10.22 17.56 1.21
C ASP A 10 8.88 17.09 0.61
N PRO A 11 7.76 17.12 1.36
CA PRO A 11 6.45 16.67 0.88
C PRO A 11 6.00 17.35 -0.41
N GLU A 12 6.22 18.67 -0.54
CA GLU A 12 5.78 19.42 -1.72
C GLU A 12 6.63 19.07 -2.96
N VAL A 13 7.92 18.83 -2.78
CA VAL A 13 8.81 18.35 -3.86
C VAL A 13 8.37 16.96 -4.33
N LEU A 14 8.10 16.06 -3.40
CA LEU A 14 7.64 14.70 -3.72
C LEU A 14 6.25 14.70 -4.38
N MET A 15 5.33 15.52 -3.91
CA MET A 15 4.02 15.70 -4.53
C MET A 15 4.13 16.28 -5.96
N ALA A 16 4.98 17.27 -6.17
CA ALA A 16 5.23 17.83 -7.50
C ALA A 16 5.84 16.77 -8.45
N ALA A 17 6.79 15.98 -7.97
CA ALA A 17 7.38 14.88 -8.72
C ALA A 17 6.35 13.80 -9.07
N ALA A 18 5.44 13.46 -8.14
CA ALA A 18 4.36 12.50 -8.38
C ALA A 18 3.38 12.99 -9.45
N ARG A 19 3.01 14.29 -9.42
CA ARG A 19 2.20 14.91 -10.49
C ARG A 19 2.91 14.82 -11.83
N ALA A 20 4.18 15.18 -11.89
CA ALA A 20 4.97 15.13 -13.12
C ALA A 20 5.08 13.69 -13.67
N ALA A 21 5.21 12.69 -12.80
CA ALA A 21 5.32 11.28 -13.20
C ALA A 21 4.01 10.68 -13.70
N THR A 22 2.86 11.17 -13.25
CA THR A 22 1.54 10.62 -13.59
C THR A 22 0.75 11.46 -14.57
N GLY A 23 1.03 12.76 -14.66
CA GLY A 23 0.18 13.74 -15.36
C GLY A 23 -1.14 14.03 -14.66
N LEU A 24 -1.28 13.62 -13.41
CA LEU A 24 -2.49 13.79 -12.59
C LEU A 24 -2.23 14.80 -11.47
N ASP A 25 -3.26 15.52 -11.02
CA ASP A 25 -3.12 16.59 -10.02
C ASP A 25 -3.91 16.34 -8.74
N ASP A 26 -4.98 15.56 -8.80
CA ASP A 26 -5.91 15.36 -7.69
C ASP A 26 -5.46 14.22 -6.77
N PHE A 27 -4.99 14.57 -5.58
CA PHE A 27 -4.69 13.60 -4.52
C PHE A 27 -5.93 13.19 -3.69
N GLY A 28 -7.11 13.73 -3.97
CA GLY A 28 -8.32 13.50 -3.19
C GLY A 28 -8.35 14.29 -1.86
N PRO A 29 -9.06 13.77 -0.84
CA PRO A 29 -9.21 14.46 0.44
C PRO A 29 -7.87 14.82 1.08
N GLU A 30 -7.78 16.03 1.64
CA GLU A 30 -6.55 16.60 2.20
C GLU A 30 -5.99 15.85 3.44
N GLY A 31 -6.77 14.93 4.02
CA GLY A 31 -6.37 14.16 5.21
C GLY A 31 -5.07 13.35 5.06
N PHE A 32 -4.57 13.17 3.84
CA PHE A 32 -3.29 12.49 3.59
C PHE A 32 -2.05 13.35 3.85
N ARG A 33 -2.19 14.69 3.96
CA ARG A 33 -1.04 15.60 4.07
C ARG A 33 -0.30 15.43 5.37
N GLU A 34 -1.00 15.44 6.49
CA GLU A 34 -0.38 15.28 7.81
C GLU A 34 0.41 13.95 7.92
N PRO A 35 -0.15 12.77 7.56
CA PRO A 35 0.64 11.54 7.54
C PRO A 35 1.81 11.57 6.56
N LEU A 36 1.70 12.22 5.40
CA LEU A 36 2.82 12.40 4.48
C LEU A 36 3.94 13.23 5.11
N GLU A 37 3.61 14.36 5.70
CA GLU A 37 4.55 15.24 6.41
C GLU A 37 5.24 14.49 7.55
N MET A 38 4.47 13.72 8.34
CA MET A 38 5.02 12.92 9.44
C MET A 38 5.94 11.82 8.94
N LEU A 39 5.60 11.15 7.85
CA LEU A 39 6.44 10.12 7.24
C LEU A 39 7.74 10.72 6.68
N CYS A 40 7.66 11.82 5.95
CA CYS A 40 8.81 12.55 5.43
C CYS A 40 9.72 13.04 6.56
N ARG A 41 9.15 13.63 7.60
CA ARG A 41 9.88 14.04 8.79
C ARG A 41 10.60 12.86 9.44
N THR A 42 9.92 11.71 9.57
CA THR A 42 10.51 10.50 10.14
C THR A 42 11.74 10.06 9.36
N TYR A 43 11.66 10.05 8.02
CA TYR A 43 12.81 9.70 7.19
C TYR A 43 13.95 10.73 7.26
N ALA A 44 13.62 12.01 7.36
CA ALA A 44 14.62 13.08 7.44
C ALA A 44 15.37 13.11 8.79
N GLU A 45 14.68 12.83 9.89
CA GLU A 45 15.26 12.87 11.24
C GLU A 45 16.05 11.62 11.63
N ASN A 46 15.93 10.53 10.87
CA ASN A 46 16.58 9.26 11.20
C ASN A 46 17.78 8.95 10.30
N PRO A 47 18.84 8.31 10.85
CA PRO A 47 20.06 8.00 10.10
C PRO A 47 19.83 6.83 9.14
N LEU A 48 19.42 7.13 7.92
CA LEU A 48 19.26 6.14 6.86
C LEU A 48 20.60 5.89 6.15
N SER A 49 20.87 4.64 5.81
CA SER A 49 21.95 4.34 4.87
C SER A 49 21.64 4.95 3.48
N PRO A 50 22.63 5.18 2.62
CA PRO A 50 22.37 5.70 1.26
C PRO A 50 21.31 4.88 0.49
N ASP A 51 21.42 3.55 0.56
CA ASP A 51 20.43 2.66 -0.06
C ASP A 51 19.08 2.71 0.64
N GLY A 52 19.06 2.86 1.96
CA GLY A 52 17.84 3.05 2.76
C GLY A 52 17.10 4.29 2.33
N ARG A 53 17.81 5.39 2.17
CA ARG A 53 17.27 6.66 1.71
C ARG A 53 16.61 6.53 0.33
N VAL A 54 17.31 5.99 -0.65
CA VAL A 54 16.76 5.77 -2.01
C VAL A 54 15.51 4.89 -1.98
N ARG A 55 15.48 3.86 -1.12
CA ARG A 55 14.30 3.01 -0.98
C ARG A 55 13.11 3.77 -0.36
N SER A 56 13.37 4.56 0.67
CA SER A 56 12.33 5.35 1.34
C SER A 56 11.73 6.40 0.41
N GLU A 57 12.56 7.12 -0.35
CA GLU A 57 12.08 8.06 -1.38
C GLU A 57 11.21 7.36 -2.43
N ARG A 58 11.67 6.22 -2.96
CA ARG A 58 10.88 5.41 -3.91
C ARG A 58 9.57 4.94 -3.32
N ARG A 59 9.57 4.58 -2.03
CA ARG A 59 8.35 4.15 -1.35
C ARG A 59 7.33 5.28 -1.24
N VAL A 60 7.75 6.47 -0.83
CA VAL A 60 6.87 7.65 -0.78
C VAL A 60 6.36 8.00 -2.18
N MET A 61 7.22 8.00 -3.19
CA MET A 61 6.83 8.24 -4.57
C MET A 61 5.82 7.21 -5.08
N GLN A 62 5.99 5.92 -4.76
CA GLN A 62 5.02 4.88 -5.09
C GLN A 62 3.66 5.17 -4.45
N LEU A 63 3.62 5.47 -3.15
CA LEU A 63 2.39 5.78 -2.43
C LEU A 63 1.67 6.98 -3.05
N LEU A 64 2.38 8.06 -3.34
CA LEU A 64 1.81 9.27 -3.95
C LEU A 64 1.30 9.04 -5.37
N THR A 65 2.05 8.34 -6.20
CA THR A 65 1.62 8.01 -7.57
C THR A 65 0.45 7.04 -7.59
N THR A 66 0.43 6.06 -6.70
CA THR A 66 -0.72 5.16 -6.51
C THR A 66 -1.95 5.94 -6.06
N ARG A 67 -1.79 6.85 -5.09
CA ARG A 67 -2.88 7.70 -4.62
C ARG A 67 -3.51 8.52 -5.75
N LEU A 68 -2.71 9.22 -6.56
CA LEU A 68 -3.19 9.98 -7.72
C LEU A 68 -4.00 9.10 -8.69
N ARG A 69 -3.51 7.90 -9.00
CA ARG A 69 -4.20 6.98 -9.92
C ARG A 69 -5.48 6.40 -9.32
N VAL A 70 -5.49 6.09 -8.02
CA VAL A 70 -6.71 5.64 -7.31
C VAL A 70 -7.77 6.74 -7.32
N GLN A 71 -7.41 7.99 -7.01
CA GLN A 71 -8.35 9.10 -7.02
C GLN A 71 -8.88 9.37 -8.44
N GLU A 72 -8.03 9.31 -9.46
CA GLU A 72 -8.46 9.43 -10.85
C GLU A 72 -9.41 8.30 -11.25
N ALA A 73 -9.12 7.06 -10.87
CA ALA A 73 -10.01 5.93 -11.14
C ALA A 73 -11.39 6.11 -10.48
N LEU A 74 -11.42 6.56 -9.22
CA LEU A 74 -12.67 6.83 -8.50
C LEU A 74 -13.43 8.04 -9.05
N ARG A 75 -12.75 9.00 -9.67
CA ARG A 75 -13.34 10.15 -10.35
C ARG A 75 -13.98 9.74 -11.69
N VAL A 76 -13.28 8.90 -12.45
CA VAL A 76 -13.75 8.40 -13.77
C VAL A 76 -14.86 7.36 -13.60
N HIS A 77 -14.82 6.57 -12.53
CA HIS A 77 -15.75 5.50 -12.22
C HIS A 77 -16.47 5.73 -10.89
N PRO A 78 -17.34 6.74 -10.78
CA PRO A 78 -18.04 7.08 -9.53
C PRO A 78 -18.92 5.93 -9.02
N GLU A 79 -19.43 5.06 -9.91
CA GLU A 79 -20.18 3.86 -9.58
C GLU A 79 -19.43 2.88 -8.66
N VAL A 80 -18.11 2.97 -8.60
CA VAL A 80 -17.28 2.14 -7.69
C VAL A 80 -17.67 2.40 -6.24
N ARG A 81 -17.89 3.66 -5.85
CA ARG A 81 -18.24 4.03 -4.47
C ARG A 81 -19.62 3.56 -4.05
N GLU A 82 -20.51 3.29 -5.01
CA GLU A 82 -21.87 2.79 -4.78
C GLU A 82 -21.89 1.27 -4.55
N ARG A 83 -20.79 0.57 -4.86
CA ARG A 83 -20.71 -0.89 -4.68
C ARG A 83 -20.79 -1.26 -3.19
N ALA A 84 -21.70 -2.19 -2.89
CA ALA A 84 -21.74 -2.79 -1.56
C ALA A 84 -20.46 -3.65 -1.35
N LEU A 85 -19.80 -3.44 -0.23
CA LEU A 85 -18.80 -4.41 0.26
C LEU A 85 -19.53 -5.43 1.11
N GLU A 86 -19.55 -6.68 0.65
CA GLU A 86 -19.98 -7.78 1.51
C GLU A 86 -19.11 -7.84 2.77
N LYS A 87 -19.70 -8.26 3.89
CA LYS A 87 -18.98 -8.34 5.17
C LYS A 87 -17.71 -9.17 4.99
N PRO A 88 -16.52 -8.56 5.09
CA PRO A 88 -15.28 -9.28 4.93
C PRO A 88 -15.08 -10.29 6.09
N MET A 89 -14.38 -11.36 5.81
CA MET A 89 -13.80 -12.21 6.84
C MET A 89 -12.41 -11.66 7.15
N VAL A 90 -12.22 -11.19 8.38
CA VAL A 90 -10.93 -10.65 8.83
C VAL A 90 -10.27 -11.67 9.74
N LEU A 91 -9.07 -12.13 9.37
CA LEU A 91 -8.24 -12.96 10.21
C LEU A 91 -7.30 -12.08 11.04
N THR A 92 -7.44 -12.15 12.36
CA THR A 92 -6.57 -11.40 13.27
C THR A 92 -5.91 -12.33 14.28
N GLY A 93 -4.71 -11.99 14.72
CA GLY A 93 -3.97 -12.75 15.71
C GLY A 93 -2.64 -12.12 16.07
N LEU A 94 -1.98 -12.68 17.08
CA LEU A 94 -0.64 -12.22 17.44
C LEU A 94 0.39 -12.62 16.35
N PRO A 95 1.42 -11.82 16.13
CA PRO A 95 2.54 -12.21 15.28
C PRO A 95 3.10 -13.58 15.67
N ARG A 96 3.47 -14.38 14.69
CA ARG A 96 4.04 -15.74 14.85
C ARG A 96 3.08 -16.78 15.45
N SER A 97 1.76 -16.54 15.44
CA SER A 97 0.72 -17.50 15.90
C SER A 97 0.19 -18.45 14.82
N GLY A 98 0.75 -18.39 13.59
CA GLY A 98 0.33 -19.23 12.47
C GLY A 98 -0.76 -18.60 11.59
N THR A 99 -1.07 -17.33 11.74
CA THR A 99 -2.07 -16.60 10.94
C THR A 99 -1.82 -16.72 9.43
N SER A 100 -0.58 -16.57 8.97
CA SER A 100 -0.25 -16.72 7.55
C SER A 100 -0.56 -18.13 7.00
N ALA A 101 -0.31 -19.19 7.77
CA ALA A 101 -0.64 -20.56 7.34
C ALA A 101 -2.15 -20.77 7.27
N LEU A 102 -2.90 -20.30 8.27
CA LEU A 102 -4.35 -20.36 8.27
C LEU A 102 -4.94 -19.51 7.14
N PHE A 103 -4.39 -18.32 6.90
CA PHE A 103 -4.84 -17.44 5.83
C PHE A 103 -4.66 -18.08 4.44
N ASN A 104 -3.52 -18.70 4.18
CA ASN A 104 -3.28 -19.46 2.94
C ASN A 104 -4.26 -20.63 2.78
N LEU A 105 -4.59 -21.33 3.87
CA LEU A 105 -5.57 -22.42 3.85
C LEU A 105 -6.97 -21.89 3.53
N LEU A 106 -7.41 -20.82 4.16
CA LEU A 106 -8.70 -20.17 3.88
C LEU A 106 -8.76 -19.61 2.45
N ALA A 107 -7.66 -19.07 1.95
CA ALA A 107 -7.56 -18.53 0.59
C ALA A 107 -7.61 -19.59 -0.50
N ALA A 108 -7.47 -20.88 -0.15
CA ALA A 108 -7.68 -21.99 -1.08
C ALA A 108 -9.17 -22.27 -1.36
N ASP A 109 -10.09 -21.72 -0.54
CA ASP A 109 -11.53 -21.81 -0.81
C ASP A 109 -11.90 -20.87 -1.98
N PRO A 110 -12.48 -21.40 -3.08
CA PRO A 110 -12.89 -20.58 -4.22
C PRO A 110 -14.02 -19.58 -3.89
N ALA A 111 -14.72 -19.76 -2.78
CA ALA A 111 -15.71 -18.79 -2.29
C ALA A 111 -15.07 -17.57 -1.61
N GLY A 112 -13.79 -17.67 -1.24
CA GLY A 112 -13.00 -16.57 -0.69
C GLY A 112 -12.33 -15.73 -1.78
N ARG A 113 -12.23 -14.42 -1.54
CA ARG A 113 -11.43 -13.50 -2.35
C ARG A 113 -10.31 -12.93 -1.48
N PRO A 114 -9.14 -13.58 -1.43
CA PRO A 114 -8.02 -13.02 -0.71
C PRO A 114 -7.50 -11.76 -1.43
N LEU A 115 -7.04 -10.80 -0.63
CA LEU A 115 -6.22 -9.70 -1.12
C LEU A 115 -4.88 -10.27 -1.55
N ARG A 116 -4.43 -10.00 -2.78
CA ARG A 116 -3.14 -10.46 -3.27
C ARG A 116 -2.08 -9.38 -3.10
N LEU A 117 -0.82 -9.78 -2.95
CA LEU A 117 0.28 -8.84 -2.74
C LEU A 117 0.35 -7.76 -3.83
N TRP A 118 0.23 -8.14 -5.11
CA TRP A 118 0.27 -7.17 -6.20
C TRP A 118 -0.93 -6.20 -6.19
N GLU A 119 -2.12 -6.65 -5.78
CA GLU A 119 -3.31 -5.81 -5.62
C GLU A 119 -3.15 -4.83 -4.45
N ALA A 120 -2.55 -5.28 -3.34
CA ALA A 120 -2.29 -4.44 -2.20
C ALA A 120 -1.28 -3.32 -2.50
N GLN A 121 -0.28 -3.62 -3.35
CA GLN A 121 0.74 -2.64 -3.75
C GLN A 121 0.24 -1.66 -4.83
N PHE A 122 -0.61 -2.13 -5.74
CA PHE A 122 -1.09 -1.37 -6.90
C PHE A 122 -2.60 -1.58 -7.07
N PRO A 123 -3.43 -0.96 -6.22
CA PRO A 123 -4.90 -1.10 -6.30
C PRO A 123 -5.52 -0.37 -7.48
N ASP A 124 -4.80 0.56 -8.10
CA ASP A 124 -5.23 1.34 -9.25
C ASP A 124 -5.40 0.45 -10.50
N PRO A 125 -6.48 0.61 -11.28
CA PRO A 125 -6.66 -0.13 -12.52
C PRO A 125 -5.66 0.31 -13.60
N LEU A 126 -5.27 -0.62 -14.46
CA LEU A 126 -4.51 -0.29 -15.66
C LEU A 126 -5.44 -0.02 -16.83
N ALA A 127 -5.31 1.15 -17.45
CA ALA A 127 -6.03 1.47 -18.67
C ALA A 127 -5.58 0.55 -19.84
N GLY A 128 -6.54 0.03 -20.61
CA GLY A 128 -6.26 -0.75 -21.82
C GLY A 128 -5.82 -2.19 -21.58
N LEU A 129 -5.95 -2.72 -20.35
CA LEU A 129 -5.73 -4.14 -20.10
C LEU A 129 -6.94 -4.94 -20.58
N GLU A 130 -6.74 -5.79 -21.58
CA GLU A 130 -7.78 -6.65 -22.13
C GLU A 130 -8.04 -7.88 -21.24
N PRO A 131 -9.29 -8.40 -21.21
CA PRO A 131 -9.58 -9.62 -20.49
C PRO A 131 -8.68 -10.79 -20.93
N GLY A 132 -7.99 -11.43 -19.97
CA GLY A 132 -7.09 -12.55 -20.23
C GLY A 132 -5.64 -12.17 -20.51
N GLN A 133 -5.32 -10.89 -20.61
CA GLN A 133 -3.94 -10.45 -20.64
C GLN A 133 -3.29 -10.59 -19.25
N GLU A 134 -2.01 -10.91 -19.25
CA GLU A 134 -1.22 -10.92 -18.02
C GLU A 134 -1.05 -9.49 -17.48
N ASP A 135 -1.38 -9.30 -16.22
CA ASP A 135 -1.30 -7.99 -15.59
C ASP A 135 0.17 -7.64 -15.28
N PRO A 136 0.75 -6.60 -15.90
CA PRO A 136 2.15 -6.26 -15.71
C PRO A 136 2.49 -5.84 -14.28
N ARG A 137 1.49 -5.49 -13.45
CA ARG A 137 1.70 -5.20 -12.01
C ARG A 137 2.19 -6.44 -11.27
N ARG A 138 1.74 -7.65 -11.66
CA ARG A 138 2.22 -8.92 -11.09
C ARG A 138 3.71 -9.12 -11.35
N ALA A 139 4.13 -8.98 -12.62
CA ALA A 139 5.53 -9.11 -12.99
C ALA A 139 6.42 -8.06 -12.29
N ALA A 140 5.92 -6.84 -12.11
CA ALA A 140 6.64 -5.79 -11.36
C ALA A 140 6.84 -6.17 -9.89
N VAL A 141 5.83 -6.77 -9.26
CA VAL A 141 5.92 -7.25 -7.87
C VAL A 141 6.86 -8.45 -7.76
N ASP A 142 6.79 -9.43 -8.68
CA ASP A 142 7.71 -10.57 -8.66
C ASP A 142 9.18 -10.12 -8.84
N ALA A 143 9.44 -9.17 -9.73
CA ALA A 143 10.76 -8.58 -9.88
C ALA A 143 11.22 -7.81 -8.62
N TRP A 144 10.30 -7.17 -7.90
CA TRP A 144 10.62 -6.53 -6.61
C TRP A 144 10.95 -7.57 -5.54
N ILE A 145 10.20 -8.67 -5.46
CA ILE A 145 10.45 -9.80 -4.54
C ILE A 145 11.83 -10.40 -4.80
N GLU A 146 12.16 -10.66 -6.06
CA GLU A 146 13.44 -11.27 -6.43
C GLU A 146 14.62 -10.41 -5.98
N ARG A 147 14.56 -9.10 -6.24
CA ARG A 147 15.55 -8.15 -5.71
C ARG A 147 15.63 -8.13 -4.18
N GLY A 148 14.51 -8.41 -3.50
CA GLY A 148 14.46 -8.56 -2.06
C GLY A 148 15.18 -9.83 -1.57
N ARG A 149 14.96 -10.95 -2.26
CA ARG A 149 15.62 -12.24 -1.99
C ARG A 149 17.15 -12.17 -2.16
N GLU A 150 17.59 -11.52 -3.23
CA GLU A 150 19.04 -11.32 -3.47
C GLU A 150 19.70 -10.53 -2.34
N ARG A 151 18.99 -9.53 -1.79
CA ARG A 151 19.53 -8.66 -0.71
C ARG A 151 19.46 -9.29 0.67
N ASN A 152 18.45 -10.09 0.93
CA ASN A 152 18.24 -10.72 2.23
C ASN A 152 17.72 -12.17 2.07
N PRO A 153 18.62 -13.11 1.70
CA PRO A 153 18.25 -14.50 1.47
C PRO A 153 17.78 -15.21 2.75
N GLU A 154 18.25 -14.79 3.93
CA GLU A 154 17.81 -15.36 5.20
C GLU A 154 16.35 -15.04 5.48
N PHE A 155 15.93 -13.79 5.25
CA PHE A 155 14.51 -13.40 5.36
C PHE A 155 13.66 -14.16 4.35
N ALA A 156 14.11 -14.26 3.12
CA ALA A 156 13.40 -14.99 2.05
C ALA A 156 13.20 -16.48 2.38
N ALA A 157 14.13 -17.10 3.14
CA ALA A 157 14.03 -18.48 3.55
C ALA A 157 12.93 -18.74 4.59
N ILE A 158 12.58 -17.73 5.39
CA ILE A 158 11.57 -17.84 6.47
C ILE A 158 10.22 -17.24 6.10
N HIS A 159 10.15 -16.47 5.02
CA HIS A 159 8.93 -15.80 4.56
C HIS A 159 8.77 -15.99 3.05
N PHE A 160 8.02 -17.03 2.68
CA PHE A 160 7.69 -17.26 1.27
C PHE A 160 6.73 -16.19 0.78
N THR A 161 7.10 -15.53 -0.31
CA THR A 161 6.33 -14.45 -0.92
C THR A 161 6.30 -14.61 -2.43
N SER A 162 5.16 -14.35 -3.05
CA SER A 162 4.97 -14.21 -4.49
C SER A 162 3.94 -13.11 -4.76
N ALA A 163 3.85 -12.61 -5.97
CA ALA A 163 2.87 -11.58 -6.31
C ALA A 163 1.43 -12.02 -6.00
N ASP A 164 1.12 -13.30 -6.20
CA ASP A 164 -0.21 -13.87 -6.00
C ASP A 164 -0.48 -14.39 -4.58
N ASN A 165 0.48 -14.29 -3.68
CA ASN A 165 0.22 -14.69 -2.30
C ASN A 165 -0.93 -13.87 -1.70
N PRO A 166 -1.81 -14.55 -0.93
CA PRO A 166 -2.70 -13.86 0.00
C PRO A 166 -1.87 -13.00 0.95
N GLU A 167 -2.28 -11.75 1.11
CA GLU A 167 -1.51 -10.78 1.88
C GLU A 167 -2.36 -10.02 2.89
N GLU A 168 -1.70 -9.49 3.90
CA GLU A 168 -2.35 -8.75 4.97
C GLU A 168 -2.88 -7.41 4.47
N CYS A 169 -4.06 -7.03 4.94
CA CYS A 169 -4.73 -5.78 4.58
C CYS A 169 -3.91 -4.52 4.92
N VAL A 170 -2.97 -4.61 5.84
CA VAL A 170 -2.08 -3.50 6.24
C VAL A 170 -1.24 -2.96 5.08
N LEU A 171 -0.93 -3.79 4.08
CA LEU A 171 -0.23 -3.36 2.88
C LEU A 171 -1.09 -2.46 1.98
N LEU A 172 -2.39 -2.78 1.85
CA LEU A 172 -3.32 -1.92 1.12
C LEU A 172 -3.58 -0.62 1.89
N GLN A 173 -3.73 -0.69 3.22
CA GLN A 173 -3.88 0.48 4.08
C GLN A 173 -2.71 1.46 3.97
N ALA A 174 -1.48 0.98 3.73
CA ALA A 174 -0.31 1.85 3.55
C ALA A 174 -0.49 2.88 2.43
N ASN A 175 -1.32 2.60 1.40
CA ASN A 175 -1.60 3.55 0.31
C ASN A 175 -2.42 4.76 0.77
N THR A 176 -3.01 4.74 1.95
CA THR A 176 -3.64 5.93 2.56
C THR A 176 -2.64 6.86 3.27
N LEU A 177 -1.37 6.46 3.37
CA LEU A 177 -0.32 7.10 4.18
C LEU A 177 -0.57 7.00 5.71
N HIS A 178 -1.72 6.47 6.15
CA HIS A 178 -2.07 6.14 7.53
C HIS A 178 -1.95 4.63 7.79
N GLY A 179 -0.82 4.03 7.52
CA GLY A 179 -0.67 2.58 7.66
C GLY A 179 0.24 2.19 8.83
N VAL A 180 -0.23 1.29 9.69
CA VAL A 180 0.62 0.67 10.72
C VAL A 180 1.87 0.04 10.10
N HIS A 181 1.74 -0.51 8.90
CA HIS A 181 2.85 -1.11 8.15
C HIS A 181 3.99 -0.11 7.89
N LEU A 182 3.68 1.15 7.58
CA LEU A 182 4.68 2.20 7.39
C LEU A 182 5.52 2.42 8.66
N GLY A 183 4.89 2.40 9.83
CA GLY A 183 5.59 2.47 11.12
C GLY A 183 6.46 1.25 11.40
N ILE A 184 6.03 0.06 10.96
CA ILE A 184 6.79 -1.20 11.12
C ILE A 184 7.95 -1.26 10.12
N GLU A 185 7.72 -0.91 8.85
CA GLU A 185 8.77 -0.89 7.80
C GLU A 185 9.98 -0.05 8.22
N VAL A 186 9.71 1.04 8.91
CA VAL A 186 10.75 2.00 9.30
C VAL A 186 11.18 1.81 10.74
N MET A 187 10.32 1.24 11.61
CA MET A 187 10.50 1.13 13.08
C MET A 187 11.04 2.43 13.70
N LEU A 188 10.69 3.56 13.12
CA LEU A 188 11.28 4.86 13.42
C LEU A 188 10.25 5.81 14.00
N GLU A 189 10.69 6.52 15.05
CA GLU A 189 9.98 7.69 15.56
C GLU A 189 10.29 8.91 14.66
N PRO A 190 9.37 9.88 14.52
CA PRO A 190 8.15 10.02 15.33
C PRO A 190 6.88 9.37 14.74
N TYR A 191 6.90 8.77 13.54
CA TYR A 191 5.67 8.26 12.89
C TYR A 191 4.93 7.21 13.74
N ALA A 192 5.63 6.28 14.36
CA ALA A 192 5.00 5.21 15.13
C ALA A 192 4.23 5.73 16.38
N SER A 193 4.78 6.72 17.06
CA SER A 193 4.10 7.37 18.18
C SER A 193 2.92 8.21 17.72
N TRP A 194 3.10 9.00 16.68
CA TRP A 194 2.05 9.83 16.09
C TRP A 194 0.86 8.98 15.63
N TYR A 195 1.11 7.87 14.91
CA TYR A 195 0.06 6.98 14.38
C TYR A 195 -0.87 6.43 15.45
N ARG A 196 -0.36 6.14 16.65
CA ARG A 196 -1.16 5.58 17.75
C ARG A 196 -2.27 6.49 18.26
N ASP A 197 -2.08 7.80 18.10
CA ASP A 197 -2.99 8.83 18.63
C ASP A 197 -3.97 9.33 17.54
N GLN A 198 -3.93 8.75 16.33
CA GLN A 198 -4.75 9.20 15.20
C GLN A 198 -6.17 8.63 15.23
N ASP A 199 -7.13 9.44 14.74
CA ASP A 199 -8.42 8.93 14.30
C ASP A 199 -8.25 8.22 12.95
N LEU A 200 -8.43 6.91 12.94
CA LEU A 200 -8.29 6.09 11.74
C LEU A 200 -9.57 6.00 10.90
N GLY A 201 -10.66 6.66 11.29
CA GLY A 201 -11.92 6.69 10.54
C GLY A 201 -11.74 7.10 9.08
N PRO A 202 -11.07 8.23 8.78
CA PRO A 202 -10.78 8.64 7.40
C PRO A 202 -9.95 7.62 6.62
N MET A 203 -8.96 7.00 7.25
CA MET A 203 -8.14 5.94 6.65
C MET A 203 -9.01 4.75 6.24
N TYR A 204 -9.89 4.28 7.12
CA TYR A 204 -10.78 3.16 6.81
C TYR A 204 -11.79 3.49 5.70
N ALA A 205 -12.22 4.74 5.56
CA ALA A 205 -13.05 5.18 4.45
C ALA A 205 -12.32 5.06 3.10
N GLU A 206 -11.10 5.55 3.01
CA GLU A 206 -10.26 5.42 1.81
C GLU A 206 -9.88 3.95 1.52
N TYR A 207 -9.57 3.18 2.56
CA TYR A 207 -9.32 1.75 2.45
C TYR A 207 -10.54 1.00 1.87
N ALA A 208 -11.75 1.33 2.32
CA ALA A 208 -12.98 0.75 1.78
C ALA A 208 -13.18 1.10 0.29
N ASP A 209 -12.83 2.31 -0.12
CA ASP A 209 -12.89 2.70 -1.54
C ASP A 209 -11.88 1.93 -2.39
N MET A 210 -10.67 1.67 -1.89
CA MET A 210 -9.70 0.80 -2.57
C MET A 210 -10.19 -0.65 -2.67
N LEU A 211 -10.83 -1.20 -1.64
CA LEU A 211 -11.44 -2.54 -1.71
C LEU A 211 -12.57 -2.59 -2.76
N ARG A 212 -13.42 -1.56 -2.84
CA ARG A 212 -14.45 -1.44 -3.87
C ARG A 212 -13.85 -1.36 -5.27
N LEU A 213 -12.76 -0.60 -5.42
CA LEU A 213 -12.05 -0.46 -6.69
C LEU A 213 -11.44 -1.80 -7.15
N LEU A 214 -10.84 -2.55 -6.25
CA LEU A 214 -10.34 -3.89 -6.53
C LEU A 214 -11.45 -4.89 -6.85
N ASP A 215 -12.58 -4.81 -6.15
CA ASP A 215 -13.76 -5.63 -6.42
C ASP A 215 -14.42 -5.27 -7.78
N TRP A 216 -14.39 -4.00 -8.15
CA TRP A 216 -14.86 -3.54 -9.46
C TRP A 216 -13.98 -4.09 -10.60
N GLN A 217 -12.65 -4.09 -10.44
CA GLN A 217 -11.70 -4.66 -11.41
C GLN A 217 -11.85 -6.18 -11.54
N ARG A 218 -12.07 -6.86 -10.42
CA ARG A 218 -12.13 -8.31 -10.34
C ARG A 218 -13.09 -8.75 -9.24
N PRO A 219 -14.38 -8.90 -9.56
CA PRO A 219 -15.41 -9.27 -8.61
C PRO A 219 -15.14 -10.61 -7.91
N GLY A 220 -15.44 -10.67 -6.62
CA GLY A 220 -15.37 -11.87 -5.80
C GLY A 220 -16.62 -12.03 -4.95
N VAL A 221 -16.70 -13.16 -4.22
CA VAL A 221 -17.89 -13.44 -3.37
C VAL A 221 -17.74 -12.77 -2.01
N ARG A 222 -16.61 -12.99 -1.33
CA ARG A 222 -16.35 -12.44 0.01
C ARG A 222 -14.87 -12.14 0.17
N TRP A 223 -14.57 -10.93 0.60
CA TRP A 223 -13.19 -10.56 0.95
C TRP A 223 -12.68 -11.40 2.12
N LEU A 224 -11.45 -11.86 1.98
CA LEU A 224 -10.63 -12.49 3.00
C LEU A 224 -9.42 -11.55 3.25
N LEU A 225 -9.32 -10.99 4.46
CA LEU A 225 -8.40 -9.91 4.84
C LEU A 225 -7.65 -10.25 6.13
#